data_5a53a9966374c2cafd50fb0bf7ad2cba
#
_entry.id   5a53a9966374c2cafd50fb0bf7ad2cba
#
_cell.length_a   1.000
_cell.length_b   1.000
_cell.length_c   1.000
_cell.angle_alpha   90.00
_cell.angle_beta   90.00
_cell.angle_gamma   90.00
#
_symmetry.space_group_name_H-M   'P 1'
#
loop_
_entity.id
_entity.type
_entity.pdbx_description
1 polymer ?
#
loop_
_entity_poly.entity_id
_entity_poly.type
_entity_poly.pdbx_seq_one_letter_code
_entity_poly.pdbx_strand_id
1 'polypeptide(L)'
;MKIIDAHLHFCVTEQYFFDIAERAGHENSAEHLLSEYKRLNIVAGVVMGNRKDMDYPSPLLYCVGVERFEEFKADKENHLKHIEKHFQNANCVGVKLYPGYDAFYVYDDALSSLYELCLRYKKTIAVHTGLTASANALLKYSHPLTIDEAATKFPQNNFVICHLGEPWFIDAIAVMMKNPNVAADLSGMLEGKIADYDEFLNAEKYFIDELYGRLRAFNGYNRLMFGTDWPLANLEDYIFFTKKIIPKDYWNLVFFDNANRIYNLL
;
A
#
# COMPACT_ATOMS: atom_id res chain seq x y z
N MET A 1 -3.25 7.36 -20.17
CA MET A 1 -3.56 7.73 -18.75
C MET A 1 -2.26 7.68 -17.99
N LYS A 2 -1.96 8.68 -17.17
CA LYS A 2 -0.84 8.60 -16.21
C LYS A 2 -1.23 7.69 -15.05
N ILE A 3 -0.25 6.98 -14.49
CA ILE A 3 -0.46 6.07 -13.37
C ILE A 3 0.54 6.41 -12.26
N ILE A 4 0.11 6.34 -11.01
CA ILE A 4 0.95 6.29 -9.82
C ILE A 4 0.74 4.92 -9.18
N ASP A 5 1.83 4.21 -8.94
CA ASP A 5 1.83 2.97 -8.17
C ASP A 5 1.95 3.32 -6.69
N ALA A 6 0.84 3.33 -5.98
CA ALA A 6 0.77 3.80 -4.59
C ALA A 6 1.35 2.78 -3.58
N HIS A 7 1.74 1.59 -4.02
CA HIS A 7 2.26 0.55 -3.15
C HIS A 7 3.14 -0.43 -3.92
N LEU A 8 4.42 -0.42 -3.63
CA LEU A 8 5.37 -1.41 -4.13
C LEU A 8 6.47 -1.69 -3.10
N HIS A 9 7.17 -2.80 -3.26
CA HIS A 9 8.41 -3.11 -2.56
C HIS A 9 9.56 -3.09 -3.53
N PHE A 10 10.64 -2.40 -3.20
CA PHE A 10 11.84 -2.36 -4.02
C PHE A 10 13.05 -2.82 -3.21
N CYS A 11 13.33 -4.12 -3.28
CA CYS A 11 14.47 -4.76 -2.64
C CYS A 11 15.19 -5.65 -3.66
N VAL A 12 16.41 -5.25 -4.02
CA VAL A 12 17.25 -5.94 -5.01
C VAL A 12 18.39 -6.75 -4.36
N THR A 13 18.24 -7.11 -3.09
CA THR A 13 19.27 -7.82 -2.32
C THR A 13 18.80 -9.15 -1.72
N GLU A 14 17.50 -9.37 -1.62
CA GLU A 14 16.91 -10.54 -0.97
C GLU A 14 16.38 -11.55 -2.00
N GLN A 15 16.76 -12.82 -1.87
CA GLN A 15 16.37 -13.89 -2.79
C GLN A 15 14.85 -14.01 -2.94
N TYR A 16 14.11 -13.83 -1.86
CA TYR A 16 12.64 -13.83 -1.87
C TYR A 16 12.06 -12.89 -2.95
N PHE A 17 12.58 -11.68 -3.08
CA PHE A 17 12.09 -10.72 -4.09
C PHE A 17 12.48 -11.10 -5.52
N PHE A 18 13.60 -11.79 -5.73
CA PHE A 18 13.94 -12.33 -7.04
C PHE A 18 12.99 -13.47 -7.45
N ASP A 19 12.68 -14.38 -6.53
CA ASP A 19 11.82 -15.53 -6.80
C ASP A 19 10.38 -15.10 -7.15
N ILE A 20 9.84 -14.10 -6.44
CA ILE A 20 8.50 -13.59 -6.75
C ILE A 20 8.46 -12.77 -8.04
N ALA A 21 9.50 -11.99 -8.34
CA ALA A 21 9.61 -11.26 -9.61
C ALA A 21 9.64 -12.21 -10.81
N GLU A 22 10.42 -13.31 -10.72
CA GLU A 22 10.48 -14.32 -11.77
C GLU A 22 9.10 -14.93 -12.04
N ARG A 23 8.33 -15.27 -10.99
CA ARG A 23 6.96 -15.77 -11.14
C ARG A 23 6.03 -14.74 -11.80
N ALA A 24 6.26 -13.46 -11.55
CA ALA A 24 5.53 -12.36 -12.19
C ALA A 24 6.04 -12.03 -13.62
N GLY A 25 7.04 -12.75 -14.10
CA GLY A 25 7.64 -12.52 -15.43
C GLY A 25 8.47 -11.23 -15.50
N HIS A 26 9.05 -10.82 -14.37
CA HIS A 26 9.89 -9.64 -14.24
C HIS A 26 11.32 -10.00 -13.80
N GLU A 27 12.26 -9.11 -14.12
CA GLU A 27 13.57 -9.08 -13.50
C GLU A 27 13.52 -8.10 -12.31
N ASN A 28 13.97 -8.55 -11.13
CA ASN A 28 14.02 -7.70 -9.93
C ASN A 28 15.24 -6.77 -9.99
N SER A 29 15.17 -5.77 -10.89
CA SER A 29 16.21 -4.74 -11.05
C SER A 29 15.59 -3.35 -11.22
N ALA A 30 16.36 -2.32 -10.89
CA ALA A 30 15.94 -0.93 -11.11
C ALA A 30 15.73 -0.64 -12.60
N GLU A 31 16.62 -1.14 -13.45
CA GLU A 31 16.56 -0.93 -14.89
C GLU A 31 15.27 -1.50 -15.48
N HIS A 32 14.94 -2.74 -15.11
CA HIS A 32 13.70 -3.38 -15.57
C HIS A 32 12.45 -2.64 -15.07
N LEU A 33 12.37 -2.35 -13.75
CA LEU A 33 11.23 -1.63 -13.17
C LEU A 33 11.00 -0.27 -13.86
N LEU A 34 12.06 0.52 -14.04
CA LEU A 34 11.95 1.83 -14.68
C LEU A 34 11.59 1.74 -16.16
N SER A 35 12.04 0.70 -16.86
CA SER A 35 11.66 0.42 -18.25
C SER A 35 10.16 0.11 -18.35
N GLU A 36 9.65 -0.76 -17.48
CA GLU A 36 8.23 -1.09 -17.41
C GLU A 36 7.36 0.12 -17.00
N TYR A 37 7.80 0.91 -16.04
CA TYR A 37 7.14 2.16 -15.66
C TYR A 37 6.99 3.11 -16.84
N LYS A 38 8.08 3.29 -17.61
CA LYS A 38 8.06 4.10 -18.83
C LYS A 38 7.12 3.54 -19.87
N ARG A 39 7.14 2.23 -20.11
CA ARG A 39 6.29 1.53 -21.10
C ARG A 39 4.81 1.68 -20.75
N LEU A 40 4.46 1.53 -19.49
CA LEU A 40 3.08 1.52 -18.97
C LEU A 40 2.57 2.92 -18.57
N ASN A 41 3.39 3.96 -18.72
CA ASN A 41 3.10 5.34 -18.31
C ASN A 41 2.84 5.46 -16.80
N ILE A 42 3.57 4.67 -15.98
CA ILE A 42 3.63 4.82 -14.52
C ILE A 42 4.66 5.92 -14.24
N VAL A 43 4.20 7.03 -13.69
CA VAL A 43 5.01 8.25 -13.57
C VAL A 43 5.61 8.44 -12.18
N ALA A 44 5.15 7.69 -11.19
CA ALA A 44 5.70 7.65 -9.84
C ALA A 44 5.34 6.33 -9.15
N GLY A 45 6.12 5.93 -8.16
CA GLY A 45 5.85 4.79 -7.28
C GLY A 45 6.12 5.13 -5.82
N VAL A 46 5.30 4.61 -4.90
CA VAL A 46 5.48 4.78 -3.45
C VAL A 46 5.97 3.46 -2.87
N VAL A 47 7.26 3.40 -2.56
CA VAL A 47 7.88 2.23 -1.94
C VAL A 47 7.48 2.14 -0.48
N MET A 48 6.98 0.98 -0.06
CA MET A 48 6.75 0.65 1.35
C MET A 48 8.09 0.23 1.95
N GLY A 49 8.86 1.23 2.42
CA GLY A 49 10.26 1.10 2.74
C GLY A 49 10.52 0.20 3.93
N ASN A 50 11.40 -0.78 3.70
CA ASN A 50 11.94 -1.69 4.69
C ASN A 50 13.48 -1.76 4.62
N ARG A 51 14.11 -0.86 3.85
CA ARG A 51 15.56 -0.75 3.71
C ARG A 51 16.12 0.30 4.64
N LYS A 52 17.32 0.06 5.16
CA LYS A 52 17.99 1.01 6.07
C LYS A 52 18.41 2.31 5.39
N ASP A 53 18.80 2.24 4.10
CA ASP A 53 19.27 3.41 3.34
C ASP A 53 18.15 4.27 2.78
N MET A 54 16.95 3.70 2.56
CA MET A 54 15.81 4.37 1.93
C MET A 54 16.20 5.16 0.66
N ASP A 55 17.20 4.65 -0.07
CA ASP A 55 17.70 5.24 -1.32
C ASP A 55 17.07 4.50 -2.51
N TYR A 56 16.22 5.20 -3.23
CA TYR A 56 15.47 4.65 -4.36
C TYR A 56 15.65 5.50 -5.61
N PRO A 57 15.75 4.87 -6.80
CA PRO A 57 15.91 5.61 -8.05
C PRO A 57 14.63 6.41 -8.37
N SER A 58 14.79 7.63 -8.91
CA SER A 58 13.67 8.40 -9.45
C SER A 58 12.95 7.60 -10.55
N PRO A 59 11.60 7.56 -10.63
CA PRO A 59 10.63 8.41 -9.90
C PRO A 59 10.03 7.75 -8.65
N LEU A 60 10.78 6.92 -7.94
CA LEU A 60 10.30 6.29 -6.72
C LEU A 60 10.39 7.24 -5.52
N LEU A 61 9.31 7.28 -4.76
CA LEU A 61 9.14 7.94 -3.47
C LEU A 61 8.97 6.84 -2.41
N TYR A 62 8.94 7.16 -1.12
CA TYR A 62 8.84 6.12 -0.11
C TYR A 62 8.07 6.52 1.15
N CYS A 63 7.48 5.52 1.78
CA CYS A 63 7.09 5.58 3.18
C CYS A 63 8.21 4.95 4.02
N VAL A 64 8.67 5.63 5.07
CA VAL A 64 9.65 5.05 5.99
C VAL A 64 8.99 3.95 6.83
N GLY A 65 9.58 2.75 6.84
CA GLY A 65 9.06 1.62 7.61
C GLY A 65 9.31 1.79 9.11
N VAL A 66 8.32 1.47 9.91
CA VAL A 66 8.48 1.25 11.35
C VAL A 66 8.48 -0.24 11.58
N GLU A 67 9.67 -0.80 11.64
CA GLU A 67 9.91 -2.21 11.90
C GLU A 67 10.27 -2.41 13.37
N ARG A 68 9.99 -3.61 13.90
CA ARG A 68 10.32 -3.99 15.27
C ARG A 68 9.68 -3.09 16.31
N PHE A 69 8.37 -3.17 16.41
CA PHE A 69 7.57 -2.33 17.30
C PHE A 69 8.05 -2.28 18.75
N GLU A 70 8.55 -3.40 19.29
CA GLU A 70 9.11 -3.42 20.67
C GLU A 70 10.40 -2.60 20.78
N GLU A 71 11.24 -2.57 19.75
CA GLU A 71 12.42 -1.68 19.73
C GLU A 71 12.00 -0.21 19.62
N PHE A 72 10.99 0.08 18.79
CA PHE A 72 10.40 1.42 18.72
C PHE A 72 9.87 1.88 20.08
N LYS A 73 9.17 1.00 20.83
CA LYS A 73 8.67 1.33 22.17
C LYS A 73 9.81 1.57 23.17
N ALA A 74 10.85 0.75 23.12
CA ALA A 74 11.97 0.81 24.06
C ALA A 74 12.82 2.08 23.88
N ASP A 75 12.97 2.58 22.64
CA ASP A 75 13.78 3.75 22.30
C ASP A 75 13.02 4.74 21.41
N LYS A 76 11.82 5.08 21.84
CA LYS A 76 10.88 5.91 21.09
C LYS A 76 11.48 7.24 20.61
N GLU A 77 12.24 7.90 21.47
CA GLU A 77 12.81 9.22 21.15
C GLU A 77 13.77 9.17 19.97
N ASN A 78 14.69 8.21 19.94
CA ASN A 78 15.63 8.08 18.85
C ASN A 78 14.95 7.60 17.55
N HIS A 79 13.99 6.70 17.64
CA HIS A 79 13.19 6.28 16.48
C HIS A 79 12.40 7.46 15.90
N LEU A 80 11.76 8.29 16.71
CA LEU A 80 11.04 9.47 16.23
C LEU A 80 11.99 10.50 15.58
N LYS A 81 13.17 10.75 16.16
CA LYS A 81 14.19 11.61 15.53
C LYS A 81 14.65 11.05 14.19
N HIS A 82 14.83 9.74 14.09
CA HIS A 82 15.18 9.08 12.82
C HIS A 82 14.08 9.27 11.76
N ILE A 83 12.82 9.01 12.12
CA ILE A 83 11.67 9.21 11.23
C ILE A 83 11.54 10.69 10.83
N GLU A 84 11.70 11.61 11.78
CA GLU A 84 11.65 13.06 11.51
C GLU A 84 12.71 13.50 10.50
N LYS A 85 13.93 12.92 10.56
CA LYS A 85 14.96 13.15 9.56
C LYS A 85 14.53 12.70 8.16
N HIS A 86 13.83 11.56 8.06
CA HIS A 86 13.24 11.12 6.78
C HIS A 86 12.15 12.07 6.29
N PHE A 87 11.32 12.59 7.17
CA PHE A 87 10.25 13.54 6.80
C PHE A 87 10.78 14.87 6.22
N GLN A 88 12.03 15.23 6.51
CA GLN A 88 12.71 16.37 5.90
C GLN A 88 13.18 16.08 4.47
N ASN A 89 13.23 14.79 4.05
CA ASN A 89 13.52 14.41 2.68
C ASN A 89 12.25 14.54 1.83
N ALA A 90 12.32 15.24 0.70
CA ALA A 90 11.18 15.44 -0.20
C ALA A 90 10.64 14.11 -0.77
N ASN A 91 11.49 13.08 -0.90
CA ASN A 91 11.07 11.78 -1.40
C ASN A 91 10.34 10.92 -0.34
N CYS A 92 10.40 11.28 0.95
CA CYS A 92 9.64 10.60 1.99
C CYS A 92 8.22 11.16 2.05
N VAL A 93 7.21 10.35 1.75
CA VAL A 93 5.80 10.76 1.63
C VAL A 93 4.92 10.25 2.78
N GLY A 94 5.44 9.36 3.62
CA GLY A 94 4.69 8.80 4.73
C GLY A 94 5.49 7.87 5.62
N VAL A 95 4.77 7.17 6.48
CA VAL A 95 5.27 6.02 7.24
C VAL A 95 4.53 4.74 6.82
N LYS A 96 5.21 3.61 6.93
CA LYS A 96 4.60 2.28 6.78
C LYS A 96 4.67 1.53 8.09
N LEU A 97 3.52 1.02 8.53
CA LEU A 97 3.37 0.14 9.69
C LEU A 97 3.08 -1.29 9.23
N TYR A 98 3.62 -2.26 9.93
CA TYR A 98 3.52 -3.69 9.61
C TYR A 98 2.87 -4.51 10.74
N PRO A 99 1.62 -4.15 11.19
CA PRO A 99 0.93 -4.96 12.19
C PRO A 99 0.64 -6.36 11.61
N GLY A 100 0.76 -7.37 12.46
CA GLY A 100 0.66 -8.77 12.04
C GLY A 100 2.03 -9.39 11.85
N TYR A 101 2.92 -8.77 11.08
CA TYR A 101 4.34 -9.13 11.07
C TYR A 101 4.98 -8.83 12.42
N ASP A 102 4.68 -7.66 12.98
CA ASP A 102 4.91 -7.33 14.39
C ASP A 102 3.59 -7.41 15.18
N ALA A 103 3.68 -7.87 16.43
CA ALA A 103 2.53 -8.14 17.28
C ALA A 103 2.04 -6.88 18.01
N PHE A 104 1.47 -5.91 17.27
CA PHE A 104 0.90 -4.69 17.84
C PHE A 104 -0.39 -4.26 17.12
N TYR A 105 -1.21 -3.50 17.83
CA TYR A 105 -2.37 -2.83 17.23
C TYR A 105 -2.01 -1.40 16.82
N VAL A 106 -2.53 -0.95 15.67
CA VAL A 106 -2.28 0.42 15.18
C VAL A 106 -2.85 1.52 16.07
N TYR A 107 -3.74 1.19 16.99
CA TYR A 107 -4.26 2.10 18.01
C TYR A 107 -3.46 2.07 19.33
N ASP A 108 -2.34 1.34 19.42
CA ASP A 108 -1.47 1.32 20.62
C ASP A 108 -1.00 2.74 20.96
N ASP A 109 -1.10 3.11 22.24
CA ASP A 109 -0.74 4.44 22.73
C ASP A 109 0.72 4.80 22.48
N ALA A 110 1.59 3.80 22.32
CA ALA A 110 2.98 4.04 21.98
C ALA A 110 3.15 4.75 20.62
N LEU A 111 2.20 4.60 19.69
CA LEU A 111 2.21 5.23 18.36
C LEU A 111 1.70 6.68 18.36
N SER A 112 1.10 7.17 19.45
CA SER A 112 0.52 8.53 19.50
C SER A 112 1.51 9.61 19.07
N SER A 113 2.74 9.56 19.59
CA SER A 113 3.79 10.53 19.23
C SER A 113 4.21 10.44 17.75
N LEU A 114 4.16 9.24 17.15
CA LEU A 114 4.41 9.07 15.74
C LEU A 114 3.27 9.70 14.90
N TYR A 115 2.03 9.53 15.31
CA TYR A 115 0.88 10.11 14.62
C TYR A 115 0.87 11.64 14.73
N GLU A 116 1.25 12.20 15.89
CA GLU A 116 1.47 13.65 16.04
C GLU A 116 2.58 14.15 15.11
N LEU A 117 3.68 13.40 14.99
CA LEU A 117 4.77 13.71 14.07
C LEU A 117 4.29 13.67 12.60
N CYS A 118 3.56 12.63 12.20
CA CYS A 118 2.96 12.52 10.87
C CYS A 118 2.05 13.71 10.56
N LEU A 119 1.21 14.10 11.52
CA LEU A 119 0.31 15.25 11.35
C LEU A 119 1.10 16.55 11.14
N ARG A 120 2.13 16.80 11.96
CA ARG A 120 3.00 17.99 11.87
C ARG A 120 3.65 18.13 10.50
N TYR A 121 4.13 17.03 9.93
CA TYR A 121 4.77 16.98 8.62
C TYR A 121 3.81 16.68 7.46
N LYS A 122 2.51 16.54 7.73
CA LYS A 122 1.48 16.17 6.74
C LYS A 122 1.82 14.87 5.99
N LYS A 123 2.31 13.87 6.73
CA LYS A 123 2.70 12.57 6.18
C LYS A 123 1.59 11.54 6.38
N THR A 124 1.35 10.74 5.35
CA THR A 124 0.35 9.67 5.34
C THR A 124 0.86 8.45 6.10
N ILE A 125 -0.05 7.74 6.76
CA ILE A 125 0.22 6.52 7.52
C ILE A 125 -0.32 5.33 6.72
N ALA A 126 0.54 4.59 6.04
CA ALA A 126 0.18 3.35 5.35
C ALA A 126 0.30 2.18 6.34
N VAL A 127 -0.75 1.38 6.42
CA VAL A 127 -0.86 0.27 7.38
C VAL A 127 -1.05 -1.03 6.61
N HIS A 128 -0.13 -1.98 6.81
CA HIS A 128 -0.33 -3.34 6.30
C HIS A 128 -1.61 -3.92 6.88
N THR A 129 -2.47 -4.45 6.03
CA THR A 129 -3.69 -5.15 6.44
C THR A 129 -3.88 -6.39 5.57
N GLY A 130 -4.72 -7.31 6.04
CA GLY A 130 -5.00 -8.51 5.30
C GLY A 130 -4.05 -9.66 5.62
N LEU A 131 -3.87 -10.53 4.65
CA LEU A 131 -2.97 -11.68 4.75
C LEU A 131 -1.51 -11.23 4.84
N THR A 132 -0.71 -12.06 5.48
CA THR A 132 0.73 -11.85 5.65
C THR A 132 1.51 -12.95 4.97
N ALA A 133 2.64 -12.62 4.35
CA ALA A 133 3.51 -13.59 3.70
C ALA A 133 4.25 -14.52 4.70
N SER A 134 4.23 -14.18 6.00
CA SER A 134 4.91 -14.96 7.04
C SER A 134 3.93 -15.85 7.82
N ALA A 135 4.21 -17.14 7.91
CA ALA A 135 3.45 -18.07 8.73
C ALA A 135 3.51 -17.78 10.25
N ASN A 136 4.47 -16.99 10.69
CA ASN A 136 4.63 -16.59 12.11
C ASN A 136 3.87 -15.31 12.44
N ALA A 137 3.31 -14.61 11.45
CA ALA A 137 2.53 -13.40 11.67
C ALA A 137 1.15 -13.72 12.26
N LEU A 138 0.58 -12.75 12.97
CA LEU A 138 -0.72 -12.89 13.64
C LEU A 138 -1.76 -11.99 13.00
N LEU A 139 -2.65 -12.55 12.20
CA LEU A 139 -3.66 -11.86 11.40
C LEU A 139 -4.59 -10.93 12.20
N LYS A 140 -4.80 -11.20 13.50
CA LYS A 140 -5.64 -10.32 14.34
C LYS A 140 -5.14 -8.88 14.40
N TYR A 141 -3.84 -8.65 14.21
CA TYR A 141 -3.25 -7.32 14.23
C TYR A 141 -3.37 -6.62 12.86
N SER A 142 -3.41 -7.38 11.76
CA SER A 142 -3.56 -6.87 10.40
C SER A 142 -5.02 -6.78 9.93
N HIS A 143 -5.99 -7.08 10.80
CA HIS A 143 -7.41 -6.95 10.45
C HIS A 143 -7.80 -5.48 10.27
N PRO A 144 -8.50 -5.09 9.17
CA PRO A 144 -8.79 -3.68 8.87
C PRO A 144 -9.59 -2.95 9.95
N LEU A 145 -10.41 -3.64 10.74
CA LEU A 145 -11.14 -3.03 11.86
C LEU A 145 -10.23 -2.42 12.93
N THR A 146 -8.96 -2.83 13.01
CA THR A 146 -8.00 -2.21 13.94
C THR A 146 -7.72 -0.73 13.59
N ILE A 147 -7.90 -0.35 12.34
CA ILE A 147 -7.70 1.02 11.87
C ILE A 147 -8.86 1.93 12.29
N ASP A 148 -10.06 1.38 12.49
CA ASP A 148 -11.22 2.16 12.92
C ASP A 148 -10.96 2.92 14.21
N GLU A 149 -10.37 2.28 15.20
CA GLU A 149 -10.04 2.90 16.48
C GLU A 149 -8.95 3.97 16.32
N ALA A 150 -7.88 3.68 15.58
CA ALA A 150 -6.82 4.65 15.31
C ALA A 150 -7.33 5.87 14.56
N ALA A 151 -8.13 5.68 13.51
CA ALA A 151 -8.69 6.76 12.70
C ALA A 151 -9.67 7.65 13.48
N THR A 152 -10.44 7.04 14.40
CA THR A 152 -11.35 7.77 15.31
C THR A 152 -10.59 8.59 16.34
N LYS A 153 -9.51 8.02 16.89
CA LYS A 153 -8.66 8.67 17.92
C LYS A 153 -7.81 9.80 17.32
N PHE A 154 -7.39 9.67 16.04
CA PHE A 154 -6.56 10.62 15.32
C PHE A 154 -7.23 11.11 14.02
N PRO A 155 -8.34 11.86 14.11
CA PRO A 155 -9.18 12.21 12.96
C PRO A 155 -8.52 13.17 11.96
N GLN A 156 -7.41 13.80 12.31
CA GLN A 156 -6.66 14.71 11.43
C GLN A 156 -5.54 13.99 10.65
N ASN A 157 -5.19 12.75 11.03
CA ASN A 157 -4.23 11.94 10.30
C ASN A 157 -4.90 11.24 9.12
N ASN A 158 -4.16 11.06 8.03
CA ASN A 158 -4.57 10.23 6.90
C ASN A 158 -4.02 8.82 7.07
N PHE A 159 -4.91 7.83 7.10
CA PHE A 159 -4.57 6.41 7.12
C PHE A 159 -4.86 5.78 5.77
N VAL A 160 -4.00 4.84 5.36
CA VAL A 160 -4.20 4.01 4.17
C VAL A 160 -4.24 2.54 4.60
N ILE A 161 -5.36 1.89 4.34
CA ILE A 161 -5.53 0.45 4.40
C ILE A 161 -4.79 -0.14 3.19
N CYS A 162 -3.67 -0.83 3.39
CA CYS A 162 -2.99 -1.52 2.32
C CYS A 162 -3.78 -2.78 1.90
N HIS A 163 -3.71 -3.14 0.60
CA HIS A 163 -4.34 -4.36 0.05
C HIS A 163 -5.87 -4.40 0.21
N LEU A 164 -6.53 -3.24 0.43
CA LEU A 164 -7.96 -3.16 0.80
C LEU A 164 -8.35 -4.16 1.90
N GLY A 165 -7.38 -4.60 2.72
CA GLY A 165 -7.60 -5.56 3.80
C GLY A 165 -7.87 -6.99 3.37
N GLU A 166 -7.49 -7.40 2.14
CA GLU A 166 -7.72 -8.73 1.59
C GLU A 166 -7.37 -9.85 2.60
N PRO A 167 -8.28 -10.80 2.89
CA PRO A 167 -9.60 -11.06 2.28
C PRO A 167 -10.77 -10.30 2.96
N TRP A 168 -10.53 -9.43 3.95
CA TRP A 168 -11.56 -8.71 4.72
C TRP A 168 -11.93 -7.36 4.08
N PHE A 169 -12.04 -7.32 2.75
CA PHE A 169 -12.32 -6.06 2.04
C PHE A 169 -13.69 -5.47 2.38
N ILE A 170 -14.68 -6.27 2.82
CA ILE A 170 -15.98 -5.76 3.30
C ILE A 170 -15.78 -4.95 4.59
N ASP A 171 -14.96 -5.43 5.51
CA ASP A 171 -14.65 -4.73 6.76
C ASP A 171 -13.81 -3.47 6.49
N ALA A 172 -12.85 -3.54 5.56
CA ALA A 172 -12.08 -2.38 5.11
C ALA A 172 -13.00 -1.29 4.53
N ILE A 173 -13.97 -1.67 3.68
CA ILE A 173 -14.98 -0.76 3.14
C ILE A 173 -15.81 -0.15 4.26
N ALA A 174 -16.23 -0.92 5.26
CA ALA A 174 -16.99 -0.40 6.40
C ALA A 174 -16.19 0.64 7.19
N VAL A 175 -14.90 0.38 7.44
CA VAL A 175 -13.98 1.34 8.08
C VAL A 175 -13.87 2.62 7.26
N MET A 176 -13.71 2.51 5.94
CA MET A 176 -13.64 3.67 5.05
C MET A 176 -14.97 4.44 4.99
N MET A 177 -16.12 3.77 5.05
CA MET A 177 -17.43 4.45 5.06
C MET A 177 -17.60 5.30 6.31
N LYS A 178 -17.17 4.80 7.46
CA LYS A 178 -17.27 5.50 8.74
C LYS A 178 -16.25 6.63 8.87
N ASN A 179 -15.01 6.42 8.44
CA ASN A 179 -13.88 7.30 8.70
C ASN A 179 -13.44 8.04 7.41
N PRO A 180 -13.72 9.34 7.28
CA PRO A 180 -13.38 10.12 6.08
C PRO A 180 -11.87 10.29 5.89
N ASN A 181 -11.07 10.11 6.93
CA ASN A 181 -9.62 10.17 6.93
C ASN A 181 -8.93 8.83 6.61
N VAL A 182 -9.71 7.82 6.17
CA VAL A 182 -9.19 6.52 5.75
C VAL A 182 -9.38 6.34 4.25
N ALA A 183 -8.29 6.00 3.58
CA ALA A 183 -8.22 5.57 2.18
C ALA A 183 -7.72 4.13 2.10
N ALA A 184 -7.69 3.52 0.90
CA ALA A 184 -7.06 2.23 0.69
C ALA A 184 -6.31 2.16 -0.64
N ASP A 185 -5.28 1.34 -0.71
CA ASP A 185 -4.73 0.87 -1.97
C ASP A 185 -5.28 -0.52 -2.34
N LEU A 186 -5.25 -0.81 -3.64
CA LEU A 186 -5.77 -2.04 -4.23
C LEU A 186 -4.63 -3.02 -4.57
N SER A 187 -3.50 -2.94 -3.89
CA SER A 187 -2.33 -3.80 -4.12
C SER A 187 -2.52 -5.22 -3.55
N GLY A 188 -1.66 -6.15 -3.93
CA GLY A 188 -1.57 -7.49 -3.30
C GLY A 188 -2.73 -8.46 -3.56
N MET A 189 -3.66 -8.15 -4.47
CA MET A 189 -4.82 -9.01 -4.78
C MET A 189 -4.57 -10.01 -5.91
N LEU A 190 -3.45 -9.89 -6.59
CA LEU A 190 -3.02 -10.74 -7.69
C LEU A 190 -1.55 -11.07 -7.51
N GLU A 191 -1.18 -12.33 -7.74
CA GLU A 191 0.21 -12.80 -7.73
C GLU A 191 0.62 -13.37 -9.09
N GLY A 192 1.91 -13.21 -9.43
CA GLY A 192 2.47 -13.80 -10.63
C GLY A 192 2.03 -13.11 -11.91
N LYS A 193 1.89 -13.89 -12.98
CA LYS A 193 1.56 -13.46 -14.33
C LYS A 193 0.31 -14.17 -14.86
N ILE A 194 -0.56 -13.43 -15.53
CA ILE A 194 -1.72 -13.99 -16.21
C ILE A 194 -1.26 -14.61 -17.55
N ALA A 195 -1.43 -15.91 -17.68
CA ALA A 195 -1.04 -16.63 -18.89
C ALA A 195 -2.07 -16.45 -20.04
N ASP A 196 -3.36 -16.45 -19.70
CA ASP A 196 -4.48 -16.24 -20.61
C ASP A 196 -5.55 -15.40 -19.90
N TYR A 197 -5.91 -14.27 -20.48
CA TYR A 197 -6.87 -13.34 -19.90
C TYR A 197 -8.31 -13.86 -19.86
N ASP A 198 -8.72 -14.64 -20.86
CA ASP A 198 -10.08 -15.18 -20.90
C ASP A 198 -10.24 -16.31 -19.90
N GLU A 199 -9.24 -17.18 -19.76
CA GLU A 199 -9.20 -18.21 -18.72
C GLU A 199 -9.20 -17.58 -17.31
N PHE A 200 -8.35 -16.58 -17.08
CA PHE A 200 -8.29 -15.84 -15.83
C PHE A 200 -9.65 -15.20 -15.47
N LEU A 201 -10.29 -14.50 -16.42
CA LEU A 201 -11.59 -13.87 -16.18
C LEU A 201 -12.70 -14.88 -15.87
N ASN A 202 -12.62 -16.08 -16.44
CA ASN A 202 -13.57 -17.15 -16.13
C ASN A 202 -13.31 -17.77 -14.75
N ALA A 203 -12.04 -18.01 -14.39
CA ALA A 203 -11.65 -18.59 -13.12
C ALA A 203 -11.95 -17.66 -11.96
N GLU A 204 -11.57 -16.37 -12.08
CA GLU A 204 -11.71 -15.35 -11.05
C GLU A 204 -13.02 -14.58 -11.10
N LYS A 205 -13.97 -15.04 -11.91
CA LYS A 205 -15.24 -14.31 -12.15
C LYS A 205 -15.95 -13.90 -10.87
N TYR A 206 -16.09 -14.81 -9.91
CA TYR A 206 -16.80 -14.52 -8.65
C TYR A 206 -16.08 -13.48 -7.81
N PHE A 207 -14.77 -13.55 -7.72
CA PHE A 207 -13.96 -12.59 -6.99
C PHE A 207 -14.05 -11.20 -7.62
N ILE A 208 -13.90 -11.11 -8.93
CA ILE A 208 -13.99 -9.86 -9.69
C ILE A 208 -15.39 -9.24 -9.55
N ASP A 209 -16.45 -10.03 -9.74
CA ASP A 209 -17.84 -9.56 -9.68
C ASP A 209 -18.20 -9.10 -8.25
N GLU A 210 -17.76 -9.82 -7.21
CA GLU A 210 -17.99 -9.44 -5.82
C GLU A 210 -17.28 -8.13 -5.50
N LEU A 211 -15.99 -8.03 -5.82
CA LEU A 211 -15.19 -6.85 -5.54
C LEU A 211 -15.75 -5.63 -6.29
N TYR A 212 -16.06 -5.77 -7.58
CA TYR A 212 -16.72 -4.74 -8.37
C TYR A 212 -18.04 -4.28 -7.74
N GLY A 213 -18.91 -5.22 -7.37
CA GLY A 213 -20.21 -4.94 -6.77
C GLY A 213 -20.10 -4.22 -5.42
N ARG A 214 -19.17 -4.63 -4.56
CA ARG A 214 -18.91 -4.00 -3.25
C ARG A 214 -18.34 -2.60 -3.41
N LEU A 215 -17.35 -2.40 -4.27
CA LEU A 215 -16.76 -1.09 -4.53
C LEU A 215 -17.79 -0.12 -5.15
N ARG A 216 -18.65 -0.63 -6.05
CA ARG A 216 -19.75 0.16 -6.62
C ARG A 216 -20.77 0.59 -5.57
N ALA A 217 -21.15 -0.31 -4.66
CA ALA A 217 -22.06 0.00 -3.56
C ALA A 217 -21.45 1.02 -2.58
N PHE A 218 -20.17 0.90 -2.30
CA PHE A 218 -19.41 1.85 -1.50
C PHE A 218 -19.36 3.24 -2.13
N ASN A 219 -19.19 3.32 -3.44
CA ASN A 219 -19.06 4.56 -4.24
C ASN A 219 -17.99 5.53 -3.71
N GLY A 220 -16.99 5.03 -3.00
CA GLY A 220 -15.89 5.81 -2.40
C GLY A 220 -14.63 5.85 -3.26
N TYR A 221 -14.77 5.85 -4.58
CA TYR A 221 -13.65 5.79 -5.53
C TYR A 221 -12.63 6.92 -5.37
N ASN A 222 -12.99 8.05 -4.77
CA ASN A 222 -12.09 9.15 -4.45
C ASN A 222 -11.11 8.85 -3.30
N ARG A 223 -11.16 7.66 -2.71
CA ARG A 223 -10.25 7.20 -1.63
C ARG A 223 -9.62 5.85 -1.92
N LEU A 224 -9.76 5.34 -3.15
CA LEU A 224 -9.10 4.13 -3.61
C LEU A 224 -7.89 4.49 -4.48
N MET A 225 -6.79 3.77 -4.33
CA MET A 225 -5.56 3.99 -5.08
C MET A 225 -5.10 2.71 -5.77
N PHE A 226 -4.61 2.84 -6.98
CA PHE A 226 -3.88 1.76 -7.65
C PHE A 226 -2.55 1.52 -6.94
N GLY A 227 -2.20 0.27 -6.71
CA GLY A 227 -0.93 -0.19 -6.18
C GLY A 227 -0.69 -1.61 -6.65
N THR A 228 0.55 -2.02 -6.87
CA THR A 228 0.86 -3.31 -7.47
C THR A 228 1.39 -4.34 -6.47
N ASP A 229 1.96 -3.88 -5.38
CA ASP A 229 2.77 -4.71 -4.49
C ASP A 229 3.98 -5.34 -5.22
N TRP A 230 4.54 -4.58 -6.23
CA TRP A 230 5.74 -5.02 -6.95
C TRP A 230 6.78 -5.60 -5.98
N PRO A 231 7.43 -6.73 -6.28
CA PRO A 231 7.39 -7.47 -7.55
C PRO A 231 6.39 -8.65 -7.57
N LEU A 232 5.35 -8.62 -6.72
CA LEU A 232 4.43 -9.75 -6.49
C LEU A 232 3.66 -10.15 -7.76
N ALA A 233 3.23 -9.17 -8.54
CA ALA A 233 2.43 -9.38 -9.74
C ALA A 233 3.02 -8.69 -10.97
N ASN A 234 2.68 -9.21 -12.16
CA ASN A 234 3.00 -8.55 -13.41
C ASN A 234 2.29 -7.18 -13.51
N LEU A 235 3.04 -6.12 -13.82
CA LEU A 235 2.52 -4.74 -13.82
C LEU A 235 1.38 -4.53 -14.82
N GLU A 236 1.51 -5.07 -16.03
CA GLU A 236 0.48 -4.92 -17.08
C GLU A 236 -0.77 -5.69 -16.72
N ASP A 237 -0.62 -6.92 -16.21
CA ASP A 237 -1.72 -7.75 -15.74
C ASP A 237 -2.44 -7.12 -14.55
N TYR A 238 -1.70 -6.45 -13.65
CA TYR A 238 -2.30 -5.74 -12.52
C TYR A 238 -3.12 -4.53 -12.94
N ILE A 239 -2.66 -3.79 -13.96
CA ILE A 239 -3.43 -2.71 -14.59
C ILE A 239 -4.69 -3.27 -15.24
N PHE A 240 -4.57 -4.42 -15.95
CA PHE A 240 -5.72 -5.10 -16.55
C PHE A 240 -6.74 -5.51 -15.50
N PHE A 241 -6.31 -6.20 -14.44
CA PHE A 241 -7.17 -6.63 -13.33
C PHE A 241 -7.88 -5.44 -12.67
N THR A 242 -7.14 -4.40 -12.31
CA THR A 242 -7.72 -3.20 -11.66
C THR A 242 -8.79 -2.55 -12.53
N LYS A 243 -8.60 -2.53 -13.86
CA LYS A 243 -9.63 -2.04 -14.80
C LYS A 243 -10.90 -2.89 -14.84
N LYS A 244 -10.87 -4.14 -14.37
CA LYS A 244 -12.07 -4.99 -14.29
C LYS A 244 -12.88 -4.72 -13.03
N ILE A 245 -12.25 -4.29 -11.95
CA ILE A 245 -12.92 -4.01 -10.68
C ILE A 245 -13.30 -2.52 -10.48
N ILE A 246 -12.74 -1.61 -11.31
CA ILE A 246 -13.02 -0.17 -11.24
C ILE A 246 -13.76 0.30 -12.49
N PRO A 247 -14.93 0.96 -12.36
CA PRO A 247 -15.63 1.54 -13.51
C PRO A 247 -14.77 2.59 -14.22
N LYS A 248 -14.86 2.63 -15.56
CA LYS A 248 -14.01 3.46 -16.41
C LYS A 248 -14.01 4.95 -16.05
N ASP A 249 -15.15 5.47 -15.59
CA ASP A 249 -15.30 6.88 -15.21
C ASP A 249 -14.42 7.29 -14.01
N TYR A 250 -13.98 6.31 -13.22
CA TYR A 250 -13.14 6.54 -12.04
C TYR A 250 -11.66 6.18 -12.24
N TRP A 251 -11.25 5.75 -13.45
CA TRP A 251 -9.86 5.35 -13.67
C TRP A 251 -8.86 6.45 -13.38
N ASN A 252 -9.10 7.71 -13.79
CA ASN A 252 -8.17 8.79 -13.50
C ASN A 252 -8.02 9.03 -11.99
N LEU A 253 -9.12 8.96 -11.23
CA LEU A 253 -9.09 9.06 -9.77
C LEU A 253 -8.24 7.96 -9.15
N VAL A 254 -8.53 6.70 -9.48
CA VAL A 254 -7.91 5.53 -8.82
C VAL A 254 -6.47 5.33 -9.27
N PHE A 255 -6.18 5.52 -10.55
CA PHE A 255 -4.83 5.31 -11.08
C PHE A 255 -3.87 6.47 -10.86
N PHE A 256 -4.36 7.69 -10.57
CA PHE A 256 -3.48 8.85 -10.46
C PHE A 256 -3.90 9.84 -9.37
N ASP A 257 -5.08 10.48 -9.48
CA ASP A 257 -5.42 11.68 -8.71
C ASP A 257 -5.42 11.42 -7.19
N ASN A 258 -5.92 10.27 -6.75
CA ASN A 258 -6.02 9.93 -5.34
C ASN A 258 -4.64 9.72 -4.70
N ALA A 259 -3.76 8.94 -5.33
CA ALA A 259 -2.40 8.74 -4.81
C ALA A 259 -1.63 10.07 -4.76
N ASN A 260 -1.75 10.90 -5.81
CA ASN A 260 -1.16 12.21 -5.86
C ASN A 260 -1.61 13.09 -4.69
N ARG A 261 -2.91 13.13 -4.41
CA ARG A 261 -3.50 13.93 -3.33
C ARG A 261 -3.20 13.36 -1.94
N ILE A 262 -3.36 12.04 -1.74
CA ILE A 262 -3.26 11.40 -0.42
C ILE A 262 -1.81 11.40 0.08
N TYR A 263 -0.85 11.17 -0.81
CA TYR A 263 0.57 11.20 -0.48
C TYR A 263 1.24 12.56 -0.76
N ASN A 264 0.52 13.52 -1.36
CA ASN A 264 1.02 14.86 -1.71
C ASN A 264 2.30 14.78 -2.57
N LEU A 265 2.19 14.13 -3.77
CA LEU A 265 3.37 13.72 -4.55
C LEU A 265 3.87 14.77 -5.56
N LEU A 266 2.95 15.44 -6.30
CA LEU A 266 3.25 16.29 -7.47
C LEU A 266 2.56 17.66 -7.37
#